data_258297191764c68b78d688fc2a16bd10
#
_entry.id   258297191764c68b78d688fc2a16bd10
#
_cell.length_a   1.000
_cell.length_b   1.000
_cell.length_c   1.000
_cell.angle_alpha   90.00
_cell.angle_beta   90.00
_cell.angle_gamma   90.00
#
_symmetry.space_group_name_H-M   'P 1'
#
loop_
_entity.id
_entity.type
_entity.pdbx_description
1 polymer ?
#
loop_
_entity_poly.entity_id
_entity_poly.type
_entity_poly.pdbx_seq_one_letter_code
_entity_poly.pdbx_strand_id
1 'polypeptide(L)'
;MSIQTEEISRAYICIESGKMQEAEEIYKELLSEDLGNRIISGSLTWCNYWKEKIQNLGDFSTYEQGEYLLSCWKQFELMVKTRSKSEYDEKIIYSFKKGIFSMALELYINELQKQEGQGKWEEYRKAGFCYKKLGSYENAMECLMNAARYASGNSTVMAELADCYALCGDEKMAKAMFREAFFIDPLKIDLWYLEAPLIKVLVNEVQQKGYEGNELLSWIPVYGKLLGIFNVQRQLRAQEAGKIRQEIFARQNELKDKTNKEEIIKPRLLNLYFWIIDYMLSTHDSLRNIQQMHLEIKLLDKTVYNLYTQNN
;
A
#
# COMPACT_ATOMS: atom_id res chain seq x y z
N MET A 1 35.17 -20.83 -0.99
CA MET A 1 34.72 -19.44 -1.19
C MET A 1 35.93 -18.55 -1.22
N SER A 2 35.98 -17.47 -2.01
CA SER A 2 37.14 -16.55 -1.94
C SER A 2 37.01 -15.71 -0.64
N ILE A 3 38.13 -15.26 -0.10
CA ILE A 3 38.19 -14.39 1.09
C ILE A 3 37.26 -13.17 0.92
N GLN A 4 37.25 -12.59 -0.26
CA GLN A 4 36.38 -11.47 -0.62
C GLN A 4 34.87 -11.80 -0.49
N THR A 5 34.45 -13.05 -0.80
CA THR A 5 33.06 -13.49 -0.66
C THR A 5 32.64 -13.61 0.81
N GLU A 6 33.57 -14.02 1.68
CA GLU A 6 33.33 -14.12 3.13
C GLU A 6 33.20 -12.74 3.77
N GLU A 7 34.06 -11.79 3.39
CA GLU A 7 34.00 -10.42 3.91
C GLU A 7 32.70 -9.69 3.45
N ILE A 8 32.29 -9.84 2.19
CA ILE A 8 31.00 -9.32 1.72
C ILE A 8 29.83 -9.91 2.53
N SER A 9 29.88 -11.22 2.83
CA SER A 9 28.84 -11.86 3.63
C SER A 9 28.82 -11.33 5.07
N ARG A 10 29.96 -11.03 5.65
CA ARG A 10 30.06 -10.35 6.95
C ARG A 10 29.45 -8.94 6.90
N ALA A 11 29.74 -8.17 5.86
CA ALA A 11 29.15 -6.85 5.70
C ALA A 11 27.61 -6.90 5.63
N TYR A 12 27.03 -7.91 4.95
CA TYR A 12 25.57 -8.09 4.95
C TYR A 12 25.02 -8.35 6.35
N ILE A 13 25.66 -9.21 7.15
CA ILE A 13 25.24 -9.49 8.52
C ILE A 13 25.33 -8.23 9.39
N CYS A 14 26.37 -7.41 9.23
CA CYS A 14 26.49 -6.12 9.92
C CYS A 14 25.34 -5.18 9.57
N ILE A 15 24.99 -5.06 8.27
CA ILE A 15 23.87 -4.24 7.79
C ILE A 15 22.54 -4.73 8.38
N GLU A 16 22.28 -6.04 8.34
CA GLU A 16 21.08 -6.66 8.89
C GLU A 16 20.92 -6.44 10.39
N SER A 17 22.03 -6.31 11.10
CA SER A 17 22.09 -6.04 12.54
C SER A 17 22.13 -4.54 12.90
N GLY A 18 21.99 -3.64 11.91
CA GLY A 18 22.05 -2.20 12.12
C GLY A 18 23.45 -1.62 12.34
N LYS A 19 24.52 -2.42 12.23
CA LYS A 19 25.91 -2.04 12.47
C LYS A 19 26.53 -1.43 11.22
N MET A 20 26.02 -0.27 10.78
CA MET A 20 26.41 0.36 9.51
C MET A 20 27.87 0.77 9.46
N GLN A 21 28.46 1.13 10.61
CA GLN A 21 29.88 1.51 10.69
C GLN A 21 30.80 0.33 10.43
N GLU A 22 30.50 -0.85 11.03
CA GLU A 22 31.28 -2.06 10.80
C GLU A 22 31.21 -2.50 9.33
N ALA A 23 30.02 -2.41 8.72
CA ALA A 23 29.85 -2.70 7.29
C ALA A 23 30.61 -1.71 6.39
N GLU A 24 30.62 -0.43 6.74
CA GLU A 24 31.38 0.61 6.03
C GLU A 24 32.89 0.29 6.05
N GLU A 25 33.44 -0.09 7.20
CA GLU A 25 34.85 -0.44 7.34
C GLU A 25 35.22 -1.63 6.44
N ILE A 26 34.41 -2.68 6.44
CA ILE A 26 34.63 -3.86 5.56
C ILE A 26 34.62 -3.43 4.08
N TYR A 27 33.66 -2.61 3.64
CA TYR A 27 33.62 -2.17 2.24
C TYR A 27 34.76 -1.22 1.89
N LYS A 28 35.31 -0.44 2.83
CA LYS A 28 36.51 0.37 2.61
C LYS A 28 37.75 -0.49 2.37
N GLU A 29 37.92 -1.55 3.17
CA GLU A 29 39.01 -2.51 3.01
C GLU A 29 38.91 -3.20 1.64
N LEU A 30 37.73 -3.74 1.29
CA LEU A 30 37.50 -4.40 0.00
C LEU A 30 37.75 -3.44 -1.19
N LEU A 31 37.34 -2.18 -1.07
CA LEU A 31 37.56 -1.19 -2.12
C LEU A 31 39.04 -0.83 -2.27
N SER A 32 39.83 -0.87 -1.19
CA SER A 32 41.27 -0.62 -1.25
C SER A 32 42.02 -1.70 -2.05
N GLU A 33 41.49 -2.92 -2.09
CA GLU A 33 42.05 -4.04 -2.87
C GLU A 33 41.66 -3.97 -4.36
N ASP A 34 40.46 -3.46 -4.67
CA ASP A 34 39.92 -3.31 -6.03
C ASP A 34 39.20 -1.97 -6.21
N LEU A 35 39.97 -0.91 -6.46
CA LEU A 35 39.48 0.47 -6.63
C LEU A 35 38.52 0.63 -7.80
N GLY A 36 38.55 -0.28 -8.77
CA GLY A 36 37.68 -0.24 -9.95
C GLY A 36 36.29 -0.90 -9.74
N ASN A 37 36.05 -1.52 -8.60
CA ASN A 37 34.84 -2.30 -8.36
C ASN A 37 33.63 -1.42 -8.07
N ARG A 38 32.76 -1.27 -9.07
CA ARG A 38 31.56 -0.43 -8.99
C ARG A 38 30.54 -0.91 -7.96
N ILE A 39 30.43 -2.24 -7.78
CA ILE A 39 29.49 -2.83 -6.81
C ILE A 39 29.94 -2.50 -5.39
N ILE A 40 31.24 -2.68 -5.07
CA ILE A 40 31.79 -2.34 -3.75
C ILE A 40 31.69 -0.83 -3.48
N SER A 41 32.04 0.00 -4.45
CA SER A 41 31.90 1.46 -4.33
C SER A 41 30.45 1.90 -4.12
N GLY A 42 29.49 1.29 -4.85
CA GLY A 42 28.06 1.52 -4.66
C GLY A 42 27.58 1.10 -3.28
N SER A 43 28.05 -0.07 -2.81
CA SER A 43 27.73 -0.61 -1.48
C SER A 43 28.22 0.32 -0.36
N LEU A 44 29.45 0.80 -0.49
CA LEU A 44 30.03 1.79 0.45
C LEU A 44 29.23 3.10 0.49
N THR A 45 28.81 3.58 -0.68
CA THR A 45 27.99 4.80 -0.79
C THR A 45 26.68 4.65 0.01
N TRP A 46 26.05 3.48 -0.05
CA TRP A 46 24.80 3.23 0.68
C TRP A 46 25.00 2.97 2.17
N CYS A 47 26.10 2.34 2.56
CA CYS A 47 26.48 2.24 3.97
C CYS A 47 26.65 3.63 4.58
N ASN A 48 27.32 4.56 3.88
CA ASN A 48 27.47 5.95 4.32
C ASN A 48 26.14 6.68 4.43
N TYR A 49 25.26 6.51 3.44
CA TYR A 49 23.91 7.07 3.47
C TYR A 49 23.15 6.63 4.73
N TRP A 50 23.07 5.31 4.97
CA TRP A 50 22.31 4.79 6.09
C TRP A 50 22.97 5.09 7.44
N LYS A 51 24.30 5.09 7.53
CA LYS A 51 25.04 5.52 8.72
C LYS A 51 24.64 6.94 9.13
N GLU A 52 24.66 7.89 8.18
CA GLU A 52 24.23 9.27 8.43
C GLU A 52 22.78 9.35 8.93
N LYS A 53 21.85 8.63 8.28
CA LYS A 53 20.45 8.61 8.69
C LYS A 53 20.23 8.05 10.09
N ILE A 54 20.93 6.98 10.44
CA ILE A 54 20.82 6.35 11.75
C ILE A 54 21.43 7.25 12.85
N GLN A 55 22.53 7.95 12.57
CA GLN A 55 23.12 8.89 13.50
C GLN A 55 22.17 10.05 13.89
N ASN A 56 21.30 10.46 12.98
CA ASN A 56 20.32 11.54 13.20
C ASN A 56 19.08 11.08 13.99
N LEU A 57 18.94 9.79 14.35
CA LEU A 57 17.77 9.30 15.10
C LEU A 57 17.66 9.86 16.51
N GLY A 58 18.78 10.22 17.14
CA GLY A 58 18.81 10.68 18.54
C GLY A 58 17.98 11.93 18.82
N ASP A 59 17.66 12.71 17.81
CA ASP A 59 16.91 13.97 17.93
C ASP A 59 15.38 13.78 17.97
N PHE A 60 14.90 12.55 17.74
CA PHE A 60 13.48 12.23 17.58
C PHE A 60 12.94 11.38 18.73
N SER A 61 11.65 11.51 19.04
CA SER A 61 10.95 10.55 19.92
C SER A 61 10.90 9.15 19.29
N THR A 62 10.64 8.12 20.08
CA THR A 62 10.66 6.72 19.62
C THR A 62 9.75 6.49 18.39
N TYR A 63 8.53 7.07 18.41
CA TYR A 63 7.60 6.98 17.27
C TYR A 63 8.15 7.73 16.05
N GLU A 64 8.64 8.95 16.23
CA GLU A 64 9.18 9.76 15.15
C GLU A 64 10.45 9.14 14.54
N GLN A 65 11.27 8.43 15.31
CA GLN A 65 12.40 7.66 14.79
C GLN A 65 11.93 6.60 13.78
N GLY A 66 10.86 5.87 14.10
CA GLY A 66 10.26 4.91 13.20
C GLY A 66 9.77 5.55 11.89
N GLU A 67 9.03 6.67 11.99
CA GLU A 67 8.54 7.43 10.83
C GLU A 67 9.69 7.97 9.97
N TYR A 68 10.75 8.45 10.60
CA TYR A 68 11.95 8.93 9.92
C TYR A 68 12.63 7.80 9.11
N LEU A 69 12.80 6.61 9.72
CA LEU A 69 13.37 5.45 9.02
C LEU A 69 12.51 5.03 7.81
N LEU A 70 11.18 4.99 7.95
CA LEU A 70 10.28 4.67 6.84
C LEU A 70 10.34 5.72 5.73
N SER A 71 10.42 7.00 6.09
CA SER A 71 10.59 8.09 5.13
C SER A 71 11.92 8.00 4.37
N CYS A 72 13.03 7.74 5.09
CA CYS A 72 14.33 7.51 4.48
C CYS A 72 14.32 6.28 3.56
N TRP A 73 13.61 5.21 3.94
CA TRP A 73 13.47 4.03 3.09
C TRP A 73 12.73 4.34 1.79
N LYS A 74 11.65 5.11 1.85
CA LYS A 74 10.90 5.54 0.65
C LYS A 74 11.79 6.33 -0.32
N GLN A 75 12.65 7.21 0.21
CA GLN A 75 13.64 7.94 -0.59
C GLN A 75 14.72 7.01 -1.17
N PHE A 76 15.20 6.07 -0.35
CA PHE A 76 16.20 5.08 -0.77
C PHE A 76 15.68 4.20 -1.92
N GLU A 77 14.44 3.72 -1.86
CA GLU A 77 13.81 2.97 -2.96
C GLU A 77 13.79 3.75 -4.27
N LEU A 78 13.57 5.07 -4.22
CA LEU A 78 13.63 5.94 -5.42
C LEU A 78 15.07 6.04 -5.95
N MET A 79 16.06 6.21 -5.07
CA MET A 79 17.47 6.25 -5.49
C MET A 79 17.93 4.93 -6.11
N VAL A 80 17.51 3.78 -5.56
CA VAL A 80 17.81 2.46 -6.12
C VAL A 80 17.22 2.31 -7.51
N LYS A 81 15.98 2.75 -7.73
CA LYS A 81 15.31 2.68 -9.04
C LYS A 81 16.00 3.48 -10.14
N THR A 82 16.73 4.53 -9.80
CA THR A 82 17.44 5.37 -10.77
C THR A 82 18.83 4.84 -11.14
N ARG A 83 19.36 3.86 -10.41
CA ARG A 83 20.68 3.27 -10.66
C ARG A 83 20.60 2.06 -11.59
N SER A 84 21.69 1.83 -12.35
CA SER A 84 21.86 0.64 -13.15
C SER A 84 22.05 -0.61 -12.25
N LYS A 85 21.44 -1.74 -12.62
CA LYS A 85 21.63 -3.02 -11.90
C LYS A 85 23.08 -3.50 -11.86
N SER A 86 23.95 -2.99 -12.74
CA SER A 86 25.38 -3.30 -12.75
C SER A 86 26.19 -2.57 -11.67
N GLU A 87 25.58 -1.64 -10.95
CA GLU A 87 26.22 -0.81 -9.92
C GLU A 87 26.00 -1.29 -8.50
N TYR A 88 25.22 -2.37 -8.30
CA TYR A 88 24.94 -2.91 -6.97
C TYR A 88 24.57 -4.40 -6.99
N ASP A 89 24.75 -5.06 -5.86
CA ASP A 89 24.25 -6.41 -5.61
C ASP A 89 22.84 -6.31 -5.00
N GLU A 90 21.86 -7.05 -5.56
CA GLU A 90 20.48 -7.09 -5.01
C GLU A 90 20.45 -7.58 -3.55
N LYS A 91 21.44 -8.40 -3.13
CA LYS A 91 21.55 -8.88 -1.75
C LYS A 91 21.77 -7.76 -0.75
N ILE A 92 22.56 -6.74 -1.11
CA ILE A 92 22.79 -5.60 -0.20
C ILE A 92 21.50 -4.81 0.05
N ILE A 93 20.66 -4.66 -0.99
CA ILE A 93 19.34 -4.00 -0.84
C ILE A 93 18.47 -4.80 0.12
N TYR A 94 18.49 -6.13 -0.01
CA TYR A 94 17.77 -7.01 0.90
C TYR A 94 18.29 -6.88 2.34
N SER A 95 19.60 -6.82 2.54
CA SER A 95 20.21 -6.66 3.87
C SER A 95 19.85 -5.31 4.49
N PHE A 96 19.88 -4.21 3.73
CA PHE A 96 19.37 -2.91 4.20
C PHE A 96 17.89 -2.96 4.55
N LYS A 97 17.06 -3.57 3.68
CA LYS A 97 15.63 -3.76 3.95
C LYS A 97 15.43 -4.46 5.29
N LYS A 98 16.11 -5.59 5.50
CA LYS A 98 16.00 -6.36 6.73
C LYS A 98 16.44 -5.55 7.95
N GLY A 99 17.61 -4.90 7.89
CA GLY A 99 18.14 -4.11 9.01
C GLY A 99 17.25 -2.92 9.37
N ILE A 100 16.86 -2.11 8.39
CA ILE A 100 16.08 -0.89 8.62
C ILE A 100 14.65 -1.22 9.12
N PHE A 101 13.97 -2.19 8.50
CA PHE A 101 12.63 -2.57 8.96
C PHE A 101 12.64 -3.30 10.30
N SER A 102 13.71 -4.02 10.66
CA SER A 102 13.88 -4.59 12.01
C SER A 102 14.04 -3.48 13.06
N MET A 103 14.86 -2.47 12.79
CA MET A 103 15.01 -1.30 13.67
C MET A 103 13.69 -0.52 13.82
N ALA A 104 13.01 -0.23 12.72
CA ALA A 104 11.72 0.46 12.77
C ALA A 104 10.66 -0.35 13.53
N LEU A 105 10.62 -1.67 13.32
CA LEU A 105 9.72 -2.57 14.05
C LEU A 105 9.96 -2.52 15.56
N GLU A 106 11.22 -2.61 16.00
CA GLU A 106 11.58 -2.52 17.42
C GLU A 106 11.10 -1.21 18.05
N LEU A 107 11.25 -0.09 17.35
CA LEU A 107 10.77 1.21 17.81
C LEU A 107 9.24 1.23 17.99
N TYR A 108 8.47 0.71 17.03
CA TYR A 108 7.01 0.65 17.14
C TYR A 108 6.54 -0.33 18.21
N ILE A 109 7.20 -1.48 18.38
CA ILE A 109 6.89 -2.44 19.46
C ILE A 109 7.18 -1.81 20.83
N ASN A 110 8.31 -1.11 20.98
CA ASN A 110 8.64 -0.39 22.22
C ASN A 110 7.59 0.70 22.52
N GLU A 111 7.09 1.40 21.50
CA GLU A 111 6.03 2.40 21.68
C GLU A 111 4.71 1.76 22.09
N LEU A 112 4.36 0.60 21.52
CA LEU A 112 3.19 -0.17 21.93
C LEU A 112 3.24 -0.65 23.39
N GLN A 113 4.44 -0.89 23.93
CA GLN A 113 4.62 -1.34 25.32
C GLN A 113 4.52 -0.19 26.35
N LYS A 114 4.84 1.05 25.96
CA LYS A 114 4.90 2.20 26.87
C LYS A 114 3.56 2.70 27.41
N GLN A 115 2.46 2.44 26.71
CA GLN A 115 1.16 3.01 27.06
C GLN A 115 0.06 1.93 27.10
N GLU A 116 -0.67 1.84 28.18
CA GLU A 116 -1.98 1.19 28.26
C GLU A 116 -3.04 2.25 27.89
N GLY A 117 -3.73 2.12 26.74
CA GLY A 117 -4.81 3.05 26.39
C GLY A 117 -5.29 3.03 24.96
N GLN A 118 -6.41 3.70 24.73
CA GLN A 118 -7.02 3.89 23.40
C GLN A 118 -6.15 4.79 22.52
N GLY A 119 -5.96 4.42 21.24
CA GLY A 119 -5.35 5.29 20.24
C GLY A 119 -4.14 4.71 19.49
N LYS A 120 -3.72 3.51 19.79
CA LYS A 120 -2.50 2.88 19.22
C LYS A 120 -2.67 2.26 17.83
N TRP A 121 -3.69 2.65 17.09
CA TRP A 121 -3.94 2.03 15.77
C TRP A 121 -2.84 2.33 14.75
N GLU A 122 -2.19 3.49 14.84
CA GLU A 122 -1.09 3.85 13.94
C GLU A 122 0.16 3.05 14.24
N GLU A 123 0.52 2.87 15.50
CA GLU A 123 1.67 2.07 15.94
C GLU A 123 1.47 0.61 15.51
N TYR A 124 0.29 0.03 15.74
CA TYR A 124 -0.05 -1.30 15.25
C TYR A 124 0.04 -1.40 13.72
N ARG A 125 -0.49 -0.41 13.01
CA ARG A 125 -0.42 -0.35 11.55
C ARG A 125 1.03 -0.32 11.05
N LYS A 126 1.86 0.53 11.66
CA LYS A 126 3.28 0.67 11.28
C LYS A 126 4.10 -0.58 11.64
N ALA A 127 3.87 -1.18 12.80
CA ALA A 127 4.47 -2.48 13.15
C ALA A 127 4.05 -3.57 12.15
N GLY A 128 2.76 -3.63 11.78
CA GLY A 128 2.24 -4.53 10.76
C GLY A 128 2.92 -4.34 9.41
N PHE A 129 3.13 -3.10 8.99
CA PHE A 129 3.87 -2.80 7.77
C PHE A 129 5.33 -3.27 7.83
N CYS A 130 6.03 -3.05 8.96
CA CYS A 130 7.39 -3.55 9.13
C CYS A 130 7.46 -5.07 9.09
N TYR A 131 6.55 -5.77 9.78
CA TYR A 131 6.45 -7.24 9.69
C TYR A 131 6.23 -7.72 8.25
N LYS A 132 5.37 -7.05 7.49
CA LYS A 132 5.11 -7.36 6.09
C LYS A 132 6.38 -7.20 5.25
N LYS A 133 7.11 -6.10 5.41
CA LYS A 133 8.39 -5.86 4.73
C LYS A 133 9.46 -6.90 5.07
N LEU A 134 9.41 -7.48 6.28
CA LEU A 134 10.27 -8.57 6.73
C LEU A 134 9.79 -9.97 6.30
N GLY A 135 8.64 -10.07 5.63
CA GLY A 135 8.07 -11.34 5.16
C GLY A 135 7.31 -12.13 6.24
N SER A 136 7.07 -11.54 7.41
CA SER A 136 6.31 -12.14 8.51
C SER A 136 4.83 -11.76 8.41
N TYR A 137 4.13 -12.34 7.43
CA TYR A 137 2.80 -11.92 7.03
C TYR A 137 1.73 -12.20 8.09
N GLU A 138 1.86 -13.30 8.86
CA GLU A 138 0.95 -13.65 9.95
C GLU A 138 1.03 -12.60 11.08
N ASN A 139 2.24 -12.20 11.50
CA ASN A 139 2.42 -11.16 12.51
C ASN A 139 1.95 -9.79 11.99
N ALA A 140 2.18 -9.50 10.69
CA ALA A 140 1.65 -8.31 10.05
C ALA A 140 0.12 -8.26 10.11
N MET A 141 -0.53 -9.38 9.80
CA MET A 141 -1.99 -9.50 9.83
C MET A 141 -2.53 -9.31 11.25
N GLU A 142 -1.90 -9.92 12.28
CA GLU A 142 -2.30 -9.75 13.68
C GLU A 142 -2.22 -8.28 14.12
N CYS A 143 -1.12 -7.60 13.82
CA CYS A 143 -0.95 -6.17 14.09
C CYS A 143 -2.04 -5.33 13.39
N LEU A 144 -2.31 -5.59 12.10
CA LEU A 144 -3.32 -4.84 11.35
C LEU A 144 -4.74 -5.14 11.81
N MET A 145 -5.04 -6.37 12.28
CA MET A 145 -6.31 -6.69 12.94
C MET A 145 -6.48 -5.90 14.25
N ASN A 146 -5.42 -5.75 15.03
CA ASN A 146 -5.44 -4.90 16.21
C ASN A 146 -5.66 -3.42 15.83
N ALA A 147 -4.95 -2.91 14.82
CA ALA A 147 -5.19 -1.57 14.29
C ALA A 147 -6.66 -1.36 13.87
N ALA A 148 -7.26 -2.33 13.17
CA ALA A 148 -8.65 -2.27 12.73
C ALA A 148 -9.67 -2.27 13.88
N ARG A 149 -9.35 -2.88 15.02
CA ARG A 149 -10.21 -2.84 16.24
C ARG A 149 -10.27 -1.42 16.83
N TYR A 150 -9.15 -0.68 16.82
CA TYR A 150 -9.09 0.68 17.34
C TYR A 150 -9.55 1.73 16.33
N ALA A 151 -9.39 1.47 15.04
CA ALA A 151 -9.77 2.38 13.93
C ALA A 151 -10.80 1.73 13.01
N SER A 152 -11.97 1.36 13.56
CA SER A 152 -13.05 0.75 12.80
C SER A 152 -13.48 1.61 11.62
N GLY A 153 -13.56 1.02 10.42
CA GLY A 153 -13.94 1.73 9.19
C GLY A 153 -12.85 2.64 8.60
N ASN A 154 -11.61 2.54 9.08
CA ASN A 154 -10.49 3.25 8.47
C ASN A 154 -10.06 2.56 7.16
N SER A 155 -10.22 3.26 6.02
CA SER A 155 -9.92 2.72 4.70
C SER A 155 -8.45 2.32 4.52
N THR A 156 -7.52 3.07 5.11
CA THR A 156 -6.08 2.79 5.06
C THR A 156 -5.76 1.46 5.74
N VAL A 157 -6.23 1.28 6.99
CA VAL A 157 -6.01 0.05 7.75
C VAL A 157 -6.66 -1.14 7.06
N MET A 158 -7.88 -0.96 6.53
CA MET A 158 -8.59 -2.02 5.81
C MET A 158 -7.88 -2.43 4.53
N ALA A 159 -7.31 -1.48 3.77
CA ALA A 159 -6.55 -1.78 2.55
C ALA A 159 -5.25 -2.53 2.87
N GLU A 160 -4.53 -2.11 3.92
CA GLU A 160 -3.30 -2.79 4.34
C GLU A 160 -3.56 -4.19 4.92
N LEU A 161 -4.69 -4.38 5.62
CA LEU A 161 -5.12 -5.70 6.09
C LEU A 161 -5.55 -6.61 4.93
N ALA A 162 -6.27 -6.06 3.93
CA ALA A 162 -6.59 -6.76 2.69
C ALA A 162 -5.34 -7.24 1.95
N ASP A 163 -4.31 -6.40 1.92
CA ASP A 163 -3.01 -6.70 1.33
C ASP A 163 -2.33 -7.89 2.05
N CYS A 164 -2.37 -7.93 3.38
CA CYS A 164 -1.86 -9.07 4.15
C CYS A 164 -2.65 -10.35 3.91
N TYR A 165 -3.99 -10.31 3.82
CA TYR A 165 -4.79 -11.49 3.46
C TYR A 165 -4.37 -12.04 2.10
N ALA A 166 -4.14 -11.17 1.10
CA ALA A 166 -3.66 -11.59 -0.22
C ALA A 166 -2.27 -12.25 -0.16
N LEU A 167 -1.36 -11.68 0.64
CA LEU A 167 -0.01 -12.22 0.84
C LEU A 167 0.01 -13.55 1.61
N CYS A 168 -0.98 -13.77 2.49
CA CYS A 168 -1.21 -15.05 3.18
C CYS A 168 -1.98 -16.07 2.33
N GLY A 169 -2.40 -15.71 1.11
CA GLY A 169 -3.11 -16.60 0.18
C GLY A 169 -4.64 -16.61 0.31
N ASP A 170 -5.23 -15.82 1.23
CA ASP A 170 -6.69 -15.66 1.31
C ASP A 170 -7.18 -14.56 0.36
N GLU A 171 -7.16 -14.88 -0.93
CA GLU A 171 -7.60 -13.95 -1.97
C GLU A 171 -9.06 -13.54 -1.84
N LYS A 172 -9.92 -14.42 -1.32
CA LYS A 172 -11.36 -14.13 -1.19
C LYS A 172 -11.59 -13.01 -0.18
N MET A 173 -10.97 -13.12 0.99
CA MET A 173 -11.04 -12.08 2.02
C MET A 173 -10.36 -10.79 1.55
N ALA A 174 -9.19 -10.91 0.92
CA ALA A 174 -8.47 -9.78 0.37
C ALA A 174 -9.32 -8.96 -0.60
N LYS A 175 -9.95 -9.61 -1.60
CA LYS A 175 -10.81 -8.96 -2.60
C LYS A 175 -12.01 -8.26 -1.94
N ALA A 176 -12.65 -8.91 -0.97
CA ALA A 176 -13.77 -8.31 -0.25
C ALA A 176 -13.34 -7.07 0.54
N MET A 177 -12.24 -7.14 1.26
CA MET A 177 -11.75 -6.04 2.09
C MET A 177 -11.16 -4.89 1.26
N PHE A 178 -10.45 -5.16 0.16
CA PHE A 178 -10.02 -4.11 -0.77
C PHE A 178 -11.23 -3.37 -1.35
N ARG A 179 -12.27 -4.10 -1.78
CA ARG A 179 -13.49 -3.49 -2.29
C ARG A 179 -14.11 -2.53 -1.28
N GLU A 180 -14.22 -2.92 0.00
CA GLU A 180 -14.71 -2.08 1.08
C GLU A 180 -13.80 -0.88 1.35
N ALA A 181 -12.49 -1.09 1.44
CA ALA A 181 -11.53 -0.03 1.71
C ALA A 181 -11.60 1.09 0.65
N PHE A 182 -11.58 0.71 -0.64
CA PHE A 182 -11.70 1.65 -1.75
C PHE A 182 -13.11 2.23 -1.91
N PHE A 183 -14.13 1.60 -1.36
CA PHE A 183 -15.46 2.17 -1.29
C PHE A 183 -15.57 3.25 -0.20
N ILE A 184 -14.97 3.04 0.97
CA ILE A 184 -15.02 4.00 2.08
C ILE A 184 -14.34 5.31 1.68
N ASP A 185 -13.06 5.28 1.38
CA ASP A 185 -12.30 6.46 0.97
C ASP A 185 -11.02 6.06 0.22
N PRO A 186 -11.04 6.04 -1.11
CA PRO A 186 -9.88 5.68 -1.90
C PRO A 186 -8.72 6.69 -1.76
N LEU A 187 -9.02 7.97 -1.50
CA LEU A 187 -8.01 9.03 -1.46
C LEU A 187 -7.10 8.97 -0.23
N LYS A 188 -7.51 8.26 0.83
CA LYS A 188 -6.70 8.02 2.03
C LYS A 188 -5.78 6.81 1.92
N ILE A 189 -5.89 6.01 0.87
CA ILE A 189 -5.10 4.81 0.68
C ILE A 189 -3.76 5.18 0.04
N ASP A 190 -2.65 5.02 0.78
CA ASP A 190 -1.31 5.16 0.20
C ASP A 190 -0.85 3.81 -0.38
N LEU A 191 -0.78 3.76 -1.72
CA LEU A 191 -0.40 2.57 -2.47
C LEU A 191 1.02 2.06 -2.16
N TRP A 192 1.88 2.91 -1.59
CA TRP A 192 3.23 2.50 -1.18
C TRP A 192 3.21 1.42 -0.09
N TYR A 193 2.17 1.40 0.74
CA TYR A 193 1.99 0.39 1.77
C TYR A 193 1.44 -0.95 1.25
N LEU A 194 1.03 -1.04 -0.02
CA LEU A 194 0.42 -2.25 -0.60
C LEU A 194 1.44 -3.03 -1.44
N GLU A 195 1.58 -4.34 -1.18
CA GLU A 195 2.60 -5.18 -1.80
C GLU A 195 2.05 -6.38 -2.57
N ALA A 196 0.81 -6.79 -2.32
CA ALA A 196 0.22 -7.96 -2.94
C ALA A 196 0.13 -7.83 -4.48
N PRO A 197 0.47 -8.88 -5.23
CA PRO A 197 0.39 -8.86 -6.69
C PRO A 197 -1.00 -8.47 -7.20
N LEU A 198 -2.05 -8.92 -6.53
CA LEU A 198 -3.45 -8.63 -6.87
C LEU A 198 -3.71 -7.14 -7.05
N ILE A 199 -3.31 -6.32 -6.05
CA ILE A 199 -3.56 -4.87 -6.10
C ILE A 199 -2.56 -4.16 -7.01
N LYS A 200 -1.31 -4.62 -7.08
CA LYS A 200 -0.30 -4.04 -7.98
C LYS A 200 -0.69 -4.18 -9.46
N VAL A 201 -1.23 -5.34 -9.86
CA VAL A 201 -1.75 -5.54 -11.21
C VAL A 201 -2.88 -4.55 -11.51
N LEU A 202 -3.85 -4.40 -10.60
CA LEU A 202 -4.95 -3.46 -10.76
C LEU A 202 -4.46 -2.01 -10.88
N VAL A 203 -3.56 -1.58 -9.99
CA VAL A 203 -2.98 -0.23 -10.04
C VAL A 203 -2.27 0.02 -11.37
N ASN A 204 -1.47 -0.93 -11.84
CA ASN A 204 -0.76 -0.83 -13.11
C ASN A 204 -1.72 -0.73 -14.31
N GLU A 205 -2.77 -1.54 -14.33
CA GLU A 205 -3.82 -1.48 -15.36
C GLU A 205 -4.51 -0.10 -15.42
N VAL A 206 -4.76 0.50 -14.26
CA VAL A 206 -5.39 1.82 -14.19
C VAL A 206 -4.41 2.92 -14.61
N GLN A 207 -3.12 2.81 -14.21
CA GLN A 207 -2.06 3.74 -14.64
C GLN A 207 -1.83 3.72 -16.16
N GLN A 208 -1.89 2.54 -16.81
CA GLN A 208 -1.76 2.42 -18.27
C GLN A 208 -2.88 3.15 -19.04
N LYS A 209 -4.00 3.49 -18.37
CA LYS A 209 -5.07 4.31 -18.96
C LYS A 209 -4.81 5.82 -18.83
N GLY A 210 -3.67 6.22 -18.25
CA GLY A 210 -3.24 7.59 -18.11
C GLY A 210 -3.69 8.29 -16.82
N TYR A 211 -4.29 7.57 -15.86
CA TYR A 211 -4.70 8.16 -14.60
C TYR A 211 -3.53 8.25 -13.61
N GLU A 212 -3.43 9.36 -12.89
CA GLU A 212 -2.36 9.63 -11.92
C GLU A 212 -2.91 10.25 -10.63
N GLY A 213 -2.13 10.20 -9.55
CA GLY A 213 -2.43 10.84 -8.27
C GLY A 213 -3.80 10.47 -7.70
N ASN A 214 -4.60 11.47 -7.34
CA ASN A 214 -5.93 11.28 -6.76
C ASN A 214 -6.94 10.71 -7.77
N GLU A 215 -6.78 11.02 -9.03
CA GLU A 215 -7.62 10.46 -10.09
C GLU A 215 -7.39 8.94 -10.20
N LEU A 216 -6.13 8.48 -10.22
CA LEU A 216 -5.78 7.06 -10.16
C LEU A 216 -6.50 6.35 -9.01
N LEU A 217 -6.36 6.88 -7.78
CA LEU A 217 -6.99 6.30 -6.59
C LEU A 217 -8.50 6.19 -6.73
N SER A 218 -9.13 7.20 -7.33
CA SER A 218 -10.58 7.23 -7.55
C SER A 218 -11.05 6.21 -8.60
N TRP A 219 -10.23 5.93 -9.61
CA TRP A 219 -10.55 4.96 -10.67
C TRP A 219 -10.26 3.50 -10.28
N ILE A 220 -9.38 3.23 -9.29
CA ILE A 220 -9.10 1.86 -8.83
C ILE A 220 -10.36 1.05 -8.50
N PRO A 221 -11.34 1.54 -7.70
CA PRO A 221 -12.53 0.76 -7.38
C PRO A 221 -13.43 0.50 -8.61
N VAL A 222 -13.46 1.41 -9.57
CA VAL A 222 -14.21 1.23 -10.82
C VAL A 222 -13.60 0.10 -11.65
N TYR A 223 -12.30 0.17 -11.95
CA TYR A 223 -11.63 -0.87 -12.72
C TYR A 223 -11.50 -2.18 -11.94
N GLY A 224 -11.39 -2.13 -10.61
CA GLY A 224 -11.46 -3.31 -9.77
C GLY A 224 -12.75 -4.12 -9.97
N LYS A 225 -13.90 -3.44 -10.11
CA LYS A 225 -15.17 -4.07 -10.45
C LYS A 225 -15.19 -4.56 -11.91
N LEU A 226 -14.79 -3.71 -12.86
CA LEU A 226 -14.81 -4.02 -14.30
C LEU A 226 -13.91 -5.21 -14.69
N LEU A 227 -12.76 -5.33 -14.04
CA LEU A 227 -11.80 -6.42 -14.28
C LEU A 227 -12.07 -7.66 -13.43
N GLY A 228 -13.14 -7.68 -12.64
CA GLY A 228 -13.52 -8.81 -11.80
C GLY A 228 -12.59 -9.03 -10.59
N ILE A 229 -11.68 -8.10 -10.30
CA ILE A 229 -10.78 -8.19 -9.13
C ILE A 229 -11.57 -7.96 -7.85
N PHE A 230 -12.50 -6.98 -7.83
CA PHE A 230 -13.40 -6.70 -6.71
C PHE A 230 -14.78 -7.37 -6.89
N ASN A 231 -14.79 -8.65 -7.28
CA ASN A 231 -16.02 -9.39 -7.57
C ASN A 231 -16.68 -10.02 -6.34
N VAL A 232 -15.98 -10.07 -5.19
CA VAL A 232 -16.56 -10.57 -3.94
C VAL A 232 -17.45 -9.50 -3.33
N GLN A 233 -18.73 -9.85 -3.16
CA GLN A 233 -19.76 -8.94 -2.67
C GLN A 233 -20.13 -9.29 -1.23
N ARG A 234 -20.37 -8.27 -0.40
CA ARG A 234 -21.13 -8.44 0.83
C ARG A 234 -22.56 -7.93 0.64
N GLN A 235 -23.46 -8.50 1.38
CA GLN A 235 -24.83 -7.99 1.40
C GLN A 235 -24.88 -6.67 2.17
N LEU A 236 -25.41 -5.63 1.49
CA LEU A 236 -25.68 -4.34 2.12
C LEU A 236 -26.95 -4.43 2.97
N ARG A 237 -26.95 -3.73 4.10
CA ARG A 237 -28.16 -3.48 4.87
C ARG A 237 -28.99 -2.39 4.20
N ALA A 238 -30.31 -2.39 4.40
CA ALA A 238 -31.21 -1.37 3.82
C ALA A 238 -30.81 0.08 4.16
N GLN A 239 -30.31 0.31 5.39
CA GLN A 239 -29.81 1.63 5.80
C GLN A 239 -28.56 2.06 5.02
N GLU A 240 -27.64 1.12 4.73
CA GLU A 240 -26.43 1.40 3.94
C GLU A 240 -26.81 1.73 2.49
N ALA A 241 -27.73 0.95 1.90
CA ALA A 241 -28.27 1.24 0.58
C ALA A 241 -28.96 2.61 0.52
N GLY A 242 -29.67 3.00 1.59
CA GLY A 242 -30.25 4.34 1.72
C GLY A 242 -29.20 5.44 1.70
N LYS A 243 -28.09 5.28 2.44
CA LYS A 243 -26.97 6.23 2.43
C LYS A 243 -26.31 6.32 1.06
N ILE A 244 -26.13 5.19 0.36
CA ILE A 244 -25.58 5.16 -1.00
C ILE A 244 -26.47 5.96 -1.95
N ARG A 245 -27.80 5.80 -1.88
CA ARG A 245 -28.73 6.58 -2.72
C ARG A 245 -28.66 8.09 -2.43
N GLN A 246 -28.52 8.49 -1.17
CA GLN A 246 -28.32 9.89 -0.80
C GLN A 246 -26.99 10.43 -1.35
N GLU A 247 -25.92 9.66 -1.25
CA GLU A 247 -24.63 10.04 -1.80
C GLU A 247 -24.67 10.15 -3.33
N ILE A 248 -25.33 9.21 -4.03
CA ILE A 248 -25.55 9.29 -5.49
C ILE A 248 -26.20 10.65 -5.85
N PHE A 249 -27.28 11.01 -5.17
CA PHE A 249 -27.96 12.28 -5.42
C PHE A 249 -27.05 13.49 -5.17
N ALA A 250 -26.28 13.48 -4.08
CA ALA A 250 -25.31 14.53 -3.77
C ALA A 250 -24.25 14.66 -4.87
N ARG A 251 -23.64 13.54 -5.30
CA ARG A 251 -22.60 13.55 -6.34
C ARG A 251 -23.14 13.93 -7.72
N GLN A 252 -24.38 13.54 -8.06
CA GLN A 252 -25.03 14.00 -9.28
C GLN A 252 -25.23 15.53 -9.30
N ASN A 253 -25.56 16.13 -8.15
CA ASN A 253 -25.68 17.59 -8.05
C ASN A 253 -24.31 18.28 -8.11
N GLU A 254 -23.28 17.72 -7.48
CA GLU A 254 -21.91 18.24 -7.58
C GLU A 254 -21.39 18.26 -9.02
N LEU A 255 -21.72 17.25 -9.84
CA LEU A 255 -21.32 17.20 -11.25
C LEU A 255 -21.96 18.30 -12.11
N LYS A 256 -23.07 18.90 -11.68
CA LYS A 256 -23.70 20.01 -12.41
C LYS A 256 -22.91 21.31 -12.30
N ASP A 257 -22.12 21.44 -11.26
CA ASP A 257 -21.23 22.59 -11.03
C ASP A 257 -19.85 22.30 -11.62
N LYS A 258 -19.53 23.00 -12.71
CA LYS A 258 -18.27 22.87 -13.46
C LYS A 258 -17.01 23.31 -12.68
N THR A 259 -17.17 23.92 -11.50
CA THR A 259 -16.04 24.26 -10.62
C THR A 259 -15.54 23.08 -9.82
N ASN A 260 -16.32 22.01 -9.71
CA ASN A 260 -15.97 20.79 -9.01
C ASN A 260 -15.05 19.89 -9.86
N LYS A 261 -14.27 19.06 -9.16
CA LYS A 261 -13.31 18.12 -9.78
C LYS A 261 -14.05 16.90 -10.35
N GLU A 262 -14.48 16.99 -11.60
CA GLU A 262 -15.16 15.90 -12.30
C GLU A 262 -14.34 14.60 -12.28
N GLU A 263 -13.02 14.71 -12.39
CA GLU A 263 -12.06 13.58 -12.39
C GLU A 263 -12.12 12.73 -11.10
N ILE A 264 -12.64 13.28 -9.99
CA ILE A 264 -12.83 12.56 -8.72
C ILE A 264 -14.28 12.13 -8.52
N ILE A 265 -15.23 13.02 -8.89
CA ILE A 265 -16.67 12.80 -8.64
C ILE A 265 -17.22 11.71 -9.57
N LYS A 266 -16.82 11.72 -10.84
CA LYS A 266 -17.28 10.75 -11.83
C LYS A 266 -16.97 9.30 -11.47
N PRO A 267 -15.71 8.90 -11.17
CA PRO A 267 -15.42 7.53 -10.76
C PRO A 267 -16.08 7.16 -9.42
N ARG A 268 -16.21 8.11 -8.48
CA ARG A 268 -16.94 7.87 -7.23
C ARG A 268 -18.40 7.52 -7.51
N LEU A 269 -19.07 8.27 -8.37
CA LEU A 269 -20.47 8.05 -8.74
C LEU A 269 -20.66 6.70 -9.48
N LEU A 270 -19.74 6.34 -10.39
CA LEU A 270 -19.75 5.04 -11.04
C LEU A 270 -19.64 3.88 -10.04
N ASN A 271 -18.73 4.00 -9.07
CA ASN A 271 -18.58 2.99 -8.02
C ASN A 271 -19.85 2.87 -7.17
N LEU A 272 -20.49 3.98 -6.81
CA LEU A 272 -21.77 3.98 -6.07
C LEU A 272 -22.88 3.27 -6.86
N TYR A 273 -22.97 3.48 -8.20
CA TYR A 273 -23.91 2.76 -9.04
C TYR A 273 -23.66 1.25 -9.04
N PHE A 274 -22.41 0.80 -9.09
CA PHE A 274 -22.10 -0.63 -9.00
C PHE A 274 -22.57 -1.22 -7.66
N TRP A 275 -22.35 -0.53 -6.56
CA TRP A 275 -22.77 -0.99 -5.24
C TRP A 275 -24.30 -1.06 -5.12
N ILE A 276 -25.04 -0.06 -5.64
CA ILE A 276 -26.49 -0.08 -5.56
C ILE A 276 -27.11 -1.11 -6.51
N ILE A 277 -26.51 -1.37 -7.67
CA ILE A 277 -26.94 -2.45 -8.58
C ILE A 277 -26.74 -3.81 -7.90
N ASP A 278 -25.58 -4.06 -7.27
CA ASP A 278 -25.32 -5.29 -6.54
C ASP A 278 -26.35 -5.50 -5.41
N TYR A 279 -26.74 -4.45 -4.70
CA TYR A 279 -27.81 -4.48 -3.71
C TYR A 279 -29.17 -4.82 -4.33
N MET A 280 -29.56 -4.15 -5.42
CA MET A 280 -30.82 -4.39 -6.10
C MET A 280 -30.92 -5.83 -6.61
N LEU A 281 -29.84 -6.38 -7.15
CA LEU A 281 -29.78 -7.77 -7.60
C LEU A 281 -29.96 -8.74 -6.41
N SER A 282 -29.30 -8.48 -5.28
CA SER A 282 -29.37 -9.32 -4.09
C SER A 282 -30.75 -9.29 -3.40
N THR A 283 -31.50 -8.20 -3.56
CA THR A 283 -32.84 -8.02 -2.99
C THR A 283 -33.98 -8.31 -3.99
N HIS A 284 -33.65 -8.80 -5.20
CA HIS A 284 -34.61 -9.04 -6.27
C HIS A 284 -35.47 -7.81 -6.60
N ASP A 285 -34.85 -6.63 -6.64
CA ASP A 285 -35.53 -5.40 -7.04
C ASP A 285 -36.02 -5.47 -8.51
N SER A 286 -36.90 -4.59 -8.89
CA SER A 286 -37.48 -4.60 -10.23
C SER A 286 -36.44 -4.41 -11.32
N LEU A 287 -36.57 -5.14 -12.44
CA LEU A 287 -35.71 -4.99 -13.60
C LEU A 287 -35.67 -3.55 -14.12
N ARG A 288 -36.80 -2.83 -13.98
CA ARG A 288 -36.90 -1.42 -14.39
C ARG A 288 -35.94 -0.54 -13.58
N ASN A 289 -35.85 -0.74 -12.27
CA ASN A 289 -34.95 0.04 -11.41
C ASN A 289 -33.47 -0.26 -11.73
N ILE A 290 -33.15 -1.52 -11.98
CA ILE A 290 -31.79 -1.94 -12.36
C ILE A 290 -31.43 -1.35 -13.73
N GLN A 291 -32.34 -1.38 -14.71
CA GLN A 291 -32.13 -0.78 -16.03
C GLN A 291 -31.96 0.73 -15.96
N GLN A 292 -32.67 1.42 -15.03
CA GLN A 292 -32.46 2.83 -14.80
C GLN A 292 -31.02 3.11 -14.33
N MET A 293 -30.47 2.34 -13.40
CA MET A 293 -29.08 2.52 -12.94
C MET A 293 -28.08 2.24 -14.07
N HIS A 294 -28.32 1.26 -14.91
CA HIS A 294 -27.52 0.99 -16.12
C HIS A 294 -27.54 2.17 -17.10
N LEU A 295 -28.68 2.81 -17.25
CA LEU A 295 -28.82 4.01 -18.10
C LEU A 295 -28.01 5.19 -17.51
N GLU A 296 -28.05 5.39 -16.18
CA GLU A 296 -27.26 6.42 -15.52
C GLU A 296 -25.73 6.21 -15.75
N ILE A 297 -25.24 4.95 -15.63
CA ILE A 297 -23.84 4.62 -15.96
C ILE A 297 -23.55 4.96 -17.42
N LYS A 298 -24.44 4.59 -18.36
CA LYS A 298 -24.25 4.85 -19.78
C LYS A 298 -24.18 6.33 -20.12
N LEU A 299 -25.02 7.13 -19.46
CA LEU A 299 -25.02 8.59 -19.62
C LEU A 299 -23.77 9.23 -19.05
N LEU A 300 -23.26 8.70 -17.96
CA LEU A 300 -22.08 9.21 -17.28
C LEU A 300 -20.79 8.80 -18.00
N ASP A 301 -20.70 7.52 -18.41
CA ASP A 301 -19.55 6.99 -19.17
C ASP A 301 -19.93 5.78 -20.03
N LYS A 302 -19.98 5.98 -21.34
CA LYS A 302 -20.34 4.94 -22.30
C LYS A 302 -19.31 3.80 -22.35
N THR A 303 -18.04 4.11 -22.15
CA THR A 303 -16.94 3.11 -22.17
C THR A 303 -17.06 2.19 -20.95
N VAL A 304 -17.23 2.77 -19.76
CA VAL A 304 -17.44 2.02 -18.52
C VAL A 304 -18.71 1.16 -18.62
N TYR A 305 -19.80 1.71 -19.17
CA TYR A 305 -21.04 0.95 -19.39
C TYR A 305 -20.82 -0.28 -20.27
N ASN A 306 -20.13 -0.13 -21.39
CA ASN A 306 -19.88 -1.24 -22.31
C ASN A 306 -19.04 -2.34 -21.65
N LEU A 307 -17.98 -1.97 -20.93
CA LEU A 307 -17.15 -2.93 -20.19
C LEU A 307 -17.93 -3.63 -19.07
N TYR A 308 -18.77 -2.88 -18.36
CA TYR A 308 -19.59 -3.42 -17.28
C TYR A 308 -20.60 -4.46 -17.77
N THR A 309 -21.26 -4.19 -18.92
CA THR A 309 -22.28 -5.08 -19.49
C THR A 309 -21.70 -6.28 -20.25
N GLN A 310 -20.42 -6.23 -20.65
CA GLN A 310 -19.75 -7.39 -21.26
C GLN A 310 -19.30 -8.43 -20.22
N ASN A 311 -19.08 -8.01 -19.00
CA ASN A 311 -18.52 -8.86 -17.93
C ASN A 311 -19.55 -9.32 -16.89
N ASN A 312 -20.81 -8.89 -17.01
CA ASN A 312 -21.97 -9.30 -16.20
C ASN A 312 -23.07 -9.84 -17.07
#